data_2cf5f0372389d750d8c3e421857c4d7e
#
_entry.id   2cf5f0372389d750d8c3e421857c4d7e
#
_cell.length_a   1.000
_cell.length_b   1.000
_cell.length_c   1.000
_cell.angle_alpha   90.00
_cell.angle_beta   90.00
_cell.angle_gamma   90.00
#
_symmetry.space_group_name_H-M   'P 1'
#
loop_
_entity.id
_entity.type
_entity.pdbx_description
1 polymer ?
#
loop_
_entity_poly.entity_id
_entity_poly.type
_entity_poly.pdbx_seq_one_letter_code
_entity_poly.pdbx_strand_id
1 'polypeptide(L)'
;MQSRKGFTLIELMVVILIVGILASVAIPMMRGRIDSAKWSEGKAIAGSVATAIRVHVAEKGSAFTAVATLSQLGFNAGDLTGTYFAGGESGVGDFAWAITDDDPIAYSITIQAGTGITTPSQIVLSEAGVWTETP
;
A
#
# COMPACT_ATOMS: atom_id res chain seq x y z
N MET A 1 -5.41 -43.05 -45.14
CA MET A 1 -6.08 -41.81 -44.71
C MET A 1 -6.31 -41.86 -43.23
N GLN A 2 -5.65 -40.98 -42.45
CA GLN A 2 -5.91 -40.89 -41.01
C GLN A 2 -7.17 -40.05 -40.80
N SER A 3 -8.18 -40.63 -40.15
CA SER A 3 -9.41 -39.93 -39.73
C SER A 3 -9.06 -38.91 -38.65
N ARG A 4 -9.23 -37.62 -38.88
CA ARG A 4 -9.13 -36.58 -37.88
C ARG A 4 -10.44 -36.60 -37.06
N LYS A 5 -10.34 -37.03 -35.80
CA LYS A 5 -11.45 -36.92 -34.85
C LYS A 5 -11.60 -35.44 -34.45
N GLY A 6 -12.75 -34.85 -34.74
CA GLY A 6 -13.11 -33.49 -34.31
C GLY A 6 -13.68 -33.51 -32.90
N PHE A 7 -13.59 -32.36 -32.19
CA PHE A 7 -14.24 -32.17 -30.90
C PHE A 7 -15.76 -32.08 -31.05
N THR A 8 -16.47 -32.64 -30.08
CA THR A 8 -17.92 -32.50 -30.01
C THR A 8 -18.30 -31.19 -29.35
N LEU A 9 -19.44 -30.62 -29.70
CA LEU A 9 -19.97 -29.39 -29.10
C LEU A 9 -20.19 -29.55 -27.60
N ILE A 10 -20.61 -30.74 -27.16
CA ILE A 10 -20.85 -31.02 -25.71
C ILE A 10 -19.53 -31.05 -24.91
N GLU A 11 -18.44 -31.57 -25.48
CA GLU A 11 -17.14 -31.54 -24.78
C GLU A 11 -16.67 -30.11 -24.55
N LEU A 12 -16.87 -29.20 -25.50
CA LEU A 12 -16.55 -27.78 -25.35
C LEU A 12 -17.43 -27.10 -24.31
N MET A 13 -18.76 -27.39 -24.33
CA MET A 13 -19.68 -26.82 -23.33
C MET A 13 -19.35 -27.23 -21.90
N VAL A 14 -19.00 -28.50 -21.67
CA VAL A 14 -18.66 -28.99 -20.33
C VAL A 14 -17.36 -28.32 -19.83
N VAL A 15 -16.37 -28.14 -20.71
CA VAL A 15 -15.11 -27.49 -20.33
C VAL A 15 -15.34 -26.04 -19.93
N ILE A 16 -16.07 -25.25 -20.71
CA ILE A 16 -16.33 -23.84 -20.36
C ILE A 16 -17.18 -23.70 -19.11
N LEU A 17 -18.09 -24.63 -18.84
CA LEU A 17 -18.88 -24.66 -17.61
C LEU A 17 -17.98 -24.87 -16.39
N ILE A 18 -17.08 -25.86 -16.43
CA ILE A 18 -16.14 -26.14 -15.32
C ILE A 18 -15.20 -24.94 -15.10
N VAL A 19 -14.62 -24.39 -16.18
CA VAL A 19 -13.73 -23.21 -16.09
C VAL A 19 -14.48 -22.00 -15.52
N GLY A 20 -15.73 -21.79 -15.91
CA GLY A 20 -16.57 -20.71 -15.38
C GLY A 20 -16.80 -20.82 -13.88
N ILE A 21 -17.09 -22.02 -13.38
CA ILE A 21 -17.26 -22.26 -11.93
C ILE A 21 -15.94 -22.03 -11.19
N LEU A 22 -14.81 -22.53 -11.68
CA LEU A 22 -13.50 -22.33 -11.04
C LEU A 22 -13.10 -20.86 -11.04
N ALA A 23 -13.30 -20.15 -12.14
CA ALA A 23 -12.99 -18.73 -12.26
C ALA A 23 -13.81 -17.86 -11.29
N SER A 24 -15.07 -18.21 -11.03
CA SER A 24 -15.94 -17.45 -10.12
C SER A 24 -15.40 -17.39 -8.68
N VAL A 25 -14.67 -18.42 -8.26
CA VAL A 25 -14.04 -18.48 -6.93
C VAL A 25 -12.62 -17.90 -6.94
N ALA A 26 -11.87 -18.14 -8.03
CA ALA A 26 -10.45 -17.74 -8.11
C ALA A 26 -10.26 -16.22 -8.23
N ILE A 27 -11.13 -15.54 -8.99
CA ILE A 27 -11.01 -14.10 -9.26
C ILE A 27 -11.07 -13.25 -7.98
N PRO A 28 -12.07 -13.38 -7.08
CA PRO A 28 -12.12 -12.56 -5.85
C PRO A 28 -10.93 -12.84 -4.92
N MET A 29 -10.48 -14.08 -4.82
CA MET A 29 -9.31 -14.42 -4.00
C MET A 29 -8.02 -13.80 -4.54
N MET A 30 -7.88 -13.69 -5.86
CA MET A 30 -6.70 -13.09 -6.49
C MET A 30 -6.66 -11.58 -6.26
N ARG A 31 -7.79 -10.88 -6.26
CA ARG A 31 -7.85 -9.42 -6.02
C ARG A 31 -7.26 -9.03 -4.68
N GLY A 32 -7.61 -9.72 -3.60
CA GLY A 32 -7.05 -9.44 -2.27
C GLY A 32 -5.53 -9.64 -2.20
N ARG A 33 -4.99 -10.62 -2.93
CA ARG A 33 -3.53 -10.82 -3.01
C ARG A 33 -2.83 -9.71 -3.80
N ILE A 34 -3.47 -9.22 -4.86
CA ILE A 34 -2.96 -8.10 -5.66
C ILE A 34 -2.94 -6.82 -4.81
N ASP A 35 -4.01 -6.53 -4.07
CA ASP A 35 -4.06 -5.36 -3.19
C ASP A 35 -2.99 -5.44 -2.10
N SER A 36 -2.80 -6.60 -1.47
CA SER A 36 -1.73 -6.81 -0.49
C SER A 36 -0.32 -6.59 -1.09
N ALA A 37 -0.11 -7.00 -2.35
CA ALA A 37 1.16 -6.77 -3.04
C ALA A 37 1.39 -5.28 -3.31
N LYS A 38 0.35 -4.54 -3.72
CA LYS A 38 0.42 -3.08 -3.92
C LYS A 38 0.69 -2.35 -2.60
N TRP A 39 0.02 -2.75 -1.51
CA TRP A 39 0.26 -2.20 -0.17
C TRP A 39 1.70 -2.36 0.32
N SER A 40 2.44 -3.36 -0.17
CA SER A 40 3.86 -3.52 0.17
C SER A 40 4.70 -2.31 -0.26
N GLU A 41 4.36 -1.66 -1.38
CA GLU A 41 5.00 -0.43 -1.84
C GLU A 41 4.72 0.72 -0.84
N GLY A 42 3.45 0.96 -0.49
CA GLY A 42 3.09 2.01 0.48
C GLY A 42 3.73 1.79 1.86
N LYS A 43 3.76 0.54 2.33
CA LYS A 43 4.43 0.19 3.61
C LYS A 43 5.94 0.43 3.55
N ALA A 44 6.60 0.18 2.43
CA ALA A 44 8.03 0.46 2.26
C ALA A 44 8.31 1.97 2.30
N ILE A 45 7.51 2.77 1.60
CA ILE A 45 7.62 4.23 1.60
C ILE A 45 7.39 4.78 3.03
N ALA A 46 6.33 4.36 3.71
CA ALA A 46 6.07 4.77 5.09
C ALA A 46 7.18 4.37 6.07
N GLY A 47 7.82 3.23 5.86
CA GLY A 47 8.99 2.81 6.63
C GLY A 47 10.17 3.76 6.49
N SER A 48 10.41 4.28 5.29
CA SER A 48 11.45 5.30 5.07
C SER A 48 11.10 6.63 5.74
N VAL A 49 9.83 7.06 5.65
CA VAL A 49 9.33 8.26 6.36
C VAL A 49 9.47 8.10 7.88
N ALA A 50 9.10 6.94 8.42
CA ALA A 50 9.25 6.64 9.86
C ALA A 50 10.70 6.76 10.34
N THR A 51 11.65 6.28 9.52
CA THR A 51 13.08 6.41 9.83
C THR A 51 13.53 7.86 9.80
N ALA A 52 13.11 8.62 8.78
CA ALA A 52 13.43 10.03 8.67
C ALA A 52 12.84 10.87 9.81
N ILE A 53 11.61 10.58 10.26
CA ILE A 53 11.00 11.23 11.43
C ILE A 53 11.85 10.99 12.67
N ARG A 54 12.29 9.76 12.93
CA ARG A 54 13.15 9.45 14.10
C ARG A 54 14.46 10.24 14.06
N VAL A 55 15.09 10.34 12.89
CA VAL A 55 16.30 11.15 12.70
C VAL A 55 16.01 12.62 12.94
N HIS A 56 14.94 13.15 12.35
CA HIS A 56 14.54 14.55 12.50
C HIS A 56 14.30 14.94 13.97
N VAL A 57 13.56 14.11 14.72
CA VAL A 57 13.30 14.35 16.13
C VAL A 57 14.57 14.22 16.95
N ALA A 58 15.43 13.23 16.68
CA ALA A 58 16.69 13.07 17.37
C ALA A 58 17.66 14.25 17.17
N GLU A 59 17.62 14.90 16.01
CA GLU A 59 18.41 16.09 15.70
C GLU A 59 17.86 17.38 16.32
N LYS A 60 16.54 17.51 16.41
CA LYS A 60 15.84 18.74 16.84
C LYS A 60 15.47 18.72 18.31
N GLY A 61 15.33 17.54 18.92
CA GLY A 61 14.80 17.40 20.26
C GLY A 61 13.44 18.10 20.39
N SER A 62 13.22 18.81 21.47
CA SER A 62 11.97 19.54 21.73
C SER A 62 11.66 20.69 20.72
N ALA A 63 12.58 20.99 19.81
CA ALA A 63 12.39 21.98 18.74
C ALA A 63 11.86 21.34 17.43
N PHE A 64 11.37 20.10 17.47
CA PHE A 64 10.78 19.45 16.31
C PHE A 64 9.49 20.14 15.85
N THR A 65 9.13 19.93 14.60
CA THR A 65 7.87 20.43 14.02
C THR A 65 6.85 19.29 13.96
N ALA A 66 5.65 19.50 14.49
CA ALA A 66 4.59 18.49 14.53
C ALA A 66 4.23 17.92 13.15
N VAL A 67 4.36 18.73 12.10
CA VAL A 67 4.28 18.28 10.71
C VAL A 67 5.56 18.73 9.99
N ALA A 68 6.56 17.85 9.96
CA ALA A 68 7.80 18.12 9.24
C ALA A 68 7.54 18.12 7.73
N THR A 69 8.16 19.07 7.02
CA THR A 69 8.12 19.09 5.55
C THR A 69 8.99 17.99 4.96
N LEU A 70 8.74 17.62 3.71
CA LEU A 70 9.57 16.65 2.96
C LEU A 70 11.06 16.97 3.05
N SER A 71 11.43 18.23 2.81
CA SER A 71 12.82 18.68 2.83
C SER A 71 13.44 18.62 4.23
N GLN A 72 12.66 18.84 5.29
CA GLN A 72 13.12 18.68 6.67
C GLN A 72 13.39 17.21 7.02
N LEU A 73 12.66 16.29 6.41
CA LEU A 73 12.87 14.84 6.54
C LEU A 73 13.98 14.33 5.59
N GLY A 74 14.57 15.19 4.77
CA GLY A 74 15.65 14.84 3.85
C GLY A 74 15.20 14.25 2.51
N PHE A 75 13.91 14.38 2.16
CA PHE A 75 13.36 13.94 0.88
C PHE A 75 13.22 15.08 -0.12
N ASN A 76 13.30 14.76 -1.41
CA ASN A 76 12.96 15.66 -2.51
C ASN A 76 11.55 15.40 -3.02
N ALA A 77 11.00 16.33 -3.78
CA ALA A 77 9.73 16.14 -4.46
C ALA A 77 9.79 14.91 -5.37
N GLY A 78 8.90 13.96 -5.15
CA GLY A 78 8.83 12.71 -5.91
C GLY A 78 9.48 11.50 -5.26
N ASP A 79 10.36 11.65 -4.25
CA ASP A 79 11.04 10.52 -3.59
C ASP A 79 10.05 9.55 -2.92
N LEU A 80 8.89 10.04 -2.49
CA LEU A 80 7.82 9.23 -1.90
C LEU A 80 6.79 8.76 -2.94
N THR A 81 7.00 9.01 -4.22
CA THR A 81 6.07 8.59 -5.27
C THR A 81 6.44 7.22 -5.79
N GLY A 82 5.49 6.30 -5.76
CA GLY A 82 5.63 4.96 -6.28
C GLY A 82 4.77 4.72 -7.53
N THR A 83 4.57 3.44 -7.85
CA THR A 83 3.71 3.02 -8.97
C THR A 83 2.22 3.15 -8.63
N TYR A 84 1.86 2.86 -7.39
CA TYR A 84 0.47 2.81 -6.91
C TYR A 84 0.14 3.94 -5.94
N PHE A 85 1.14 4.56 -5.33
CA PHE A 85 0.99 5.60 -4.33
C PHE A 85 1.59 6.92 -4.82
N ALA A 86 0.82 7.99 -4.68
CA ALA A 86 1.29 9.35 -4.94
C ALA A 86 1.92 9.93 -3.67
N GLY A 87 3.19 10.29 -3.75
CA GLY A 87 3.91 10.97 -2.68
C GLY A 87 3.80 12.48 -2.75
N GLY A 88 4.14 13.16 -1.64
CA GLY A 88 4.11 14.62 -1.54
C GLY A 88 4.41 15.08 -0.11
N GLU A 89 4.12 16.33 0.19
CA GLU A 89 4.12 16.83 1.56
C GLU A 89 3.06 16.09 2.42
N SER A 90 3.22 16.10 3.74
CA SER A 90 2.26 15.46 4.64
C SER A 90 0.84 15.96 4.38
N GLY A 91 -0.07 15.03 4.12
CA GLY A 91 -1.45 15.32 3.75
C GLY A 91 -1.66 15.70 2.28
N VAL A 92 -0.60 15.64 1.45
CA VAL A 92 -0.68 15.79 0.00
C VAL A 92 -0.34 14.46 -0.66
N GLY A 93 -1.20 13.95 -1.52
CA GLY A 93 -1.11 12.58 -2.04
C GLY A 93 -1.66 11.56 -1.06
N ASP A 94 -1.08 10.36 -1.05
CA ASP A 94 -1.60 9.22 -0.29
C ASP A 94 -0.99 9.09 1.12
N PHE A 95 -0.06 9.97 1.51
CA PHE A 95 0.65 9.92 2.78
C PHE A 95 0.37 11.15 3.65
N ALA A 96 0.12 10.91 4.93
CA ALA A 96 0.08 11.95 5.94
C ALA A 96 0.85 11.48 7.18
N TRP A 97 1.64 12.35 7.80
CA TRP A 97 2.34 12.06 9.04
C TRP A 97 2.21 13.19 10.04
N ALA A 98 2.21 12.84 11.31
CA ALA A 98 2.21 13.78 12.41
C ALA A 98 3.16 13.28 13.50
N ILE A 99 3.91 14.20 14.10
CA ILE A 99 4.80 13.96 15.23
C ILE A 99 4.16 14.62 16.43
N THR A 100 3.93 13.88 17.51
CA THR A 100 3.19 14.34 18.69
C THR A 100 4.05 14.54 19.91
N ASP A 101 5.18 13.84 20.00
CA ASP A 101 6.10 13.95 21.14
C ASP A 101 7.53 13.66 20.69
N ASP A 102 8.52 14.11 21.48
CA ASP A 102 9.94 13.89 21.26
C ASP A 102 10.59 12.95 22.30
N ASP A 103 10.00 12.81 23.48
CA ASP A 103 10.50 11.94 24.56
C ASP A 103 9.38 11.33 25.42
N PRO A 104 8.95 10.08 25.18
CA PRO A 104 9.37 9.23 24.05
C PRO A 104 8.82 9.72 22.71
N ILE A 105 9.56 9.47 21.63
CA ILE A 105 9.12 9.84 20.28
C ILE A 105 7.76 9.20 19.99
N ALA A 106 6.75 10.03 19.72
CA ALA A 106 5.43 9.58 19.30
C ALA A 106 5.06 10.18 17.93
N TYR A 107 4.72 9.33 16.98
CA TYR A 107 4.27 9.76 15.65
C TYR A 107 3.28 8.77 15.04
N SER A 108 2.53 9.22 14.09
CA SER A 108 1.67 8.38 13.25
C SER A 108 1.88 8.69 11.77
N ILE A 109 1.89 7.67 10.95
CA ILE A 109 1.94 7.79 9.49
C ILE A 109 0.70 7.12 8.93
N THR A 110 -0.14 7.88 8.28
CA THR A 110 -1.37 7.42 7.63
C THR A 110 -1.12 7.29 6.14
N ILE A 111 -1.49 6.16 5.57
CA ILE A 111 -1.44 5.88 4.14
C ILE A 111 -2.86 5.64 3.66
N GLN A 112 -3.32 6.42 2.69
CA GLN A 112 -4.58 6.20 1.99
C GLN A 112 -4.40 5.16 0.89
N ALA A 113 -5.47 4.49 0.51
CA ALA A 113 -5.44 3.54 -0.59
C ALA A 113 -5.05 4.25 -1.90
N GLY A 114 -3.95 3.83 -2.48
CA GLY A 114 -3.45 4.36 -3.73
C GLY A 114 -4.21 3.85 -4.96
N THR A 115 -3.69 4.13 -6.14
CA THR A 115 -4.36 3.84 -7.41
C THR A 115 -4.67 2.35 -7.58
N GLY A 116 -5.95 2.05 -7.72
CA GLY A 116 -6.44 0.69 -8.00
C GLY A 116 -6.32 -0.27 -6.82
N ILE A 117 -6.27 0.23 -5.60
CA ILE A 117 -6.39 -0.52 -4.35
C ILE A 117 -7.80 -0.31 -3.81
N THR A 118 -8.47 -1.38 -3.43
CA THR A 118 -9.85 -1.34 -2.96
C THR A 118 -9.98 -1.58 -1.46
N THR A 119 -9.11 -2.42 -0.91
CA THR A 119 -9.13 -2.76 0.53
C THR A 119 -7.73 -3.08 1.06
N PRO A 120 -7.40 -2.66 2.28
CA PRO A 120 -8.12 -1.68 3.12
C PRO A 120 -8.12 -0.27 2.51
N SER A 121 -9.01 0.61 2.98
CA SER A 121 -9.09 2.00 2.50
C SER A 121 -7.94 2.86 3.02
N GLN A 122 -7.41 2.51 4.19
CA GLN A 122 -6.34 3.22 4.87
C GLN A 122 -5.54 2.28 5.77
N ILE A 123 -4.25 2.56 5.91
CA ILE A 123 -3.36 1.90 6.88
C ILE A 123 -2.63 2.98 7.69
N VAL A 124 -2.48 2.76 8.99
CA VAL A 124 -1.75 3.64 9.90
C VAL A 124 -0.58 2.88 10.51
N LEU A 125 0.61 3.47 10.44
CA LEU A 125 1.81 3.02 11.14
C LEU A 125 2.04 3.88 12.38
N SER A 126 2.13 3.24 13.54
CA SER A 126 2.52 3.89 14.80
C SER A 126 4.04 3.88 15.02
N GLU A 127 4.51 4.67 15.99
CA GLU A 127 5.90 4.70 16.46
C GLU A 127 6.41 3.33 16.94
N ALA A 128 5.52 2.49 17.47
CA ALA A 128 5.83 1.13 17.91
C ALA A 128 6.01 0.13 16.74
N GLY A 129 5.83 0.60 15.49
CA GLY A 129 5.91 -0.27 14.32
C GLY A 129 4.66 -1.12 14.08
N VAL A 130 3.55 -0.79 14.74
CA VAL A 130 2.28 -1.50 14.60
C VAL A 130 1.48 -0.91 13.44
N TRP A 131 1.01 -1.81 12.57
CA TRP A 131 0.14 -1.48 11.45
C TRP A 131 -1.31 -1.69 11.82
N THR A 132 -2.14 -0.67 11.66
CA THR A 132 -3.59 -0.71 11.86
C THR A 132 -4.27 -0.47 10.52
N GLU A 133 -5.16 -1.38 10.13
CA GLU A 133 -5.89 -1.31 8.85
C GLU A 133 -7.33 -0.84 9.10
N THR A 134 -7.81 0.07 8.25
CA THR A 134 -9.21 0.52 8.25
C THR A 134 -9.88 0.00 6.97
N PRO A 135 -10.97 -0.75 7.09
CA PRO A 135 -11.70 -1.33 5.95
C PRO A 135 -12.16 -0.31 4.94
#